data_23cc2112dcc21ddf7a01360bc8c9986e
#
_entry.id   23cc2112dcc21ddf7a01360bc8c9986e
#
_cell.length_a   1.000
_cell.length_b   1.000
_cell.length_c   1.000
_cell.angle_alpha   90.00
_cell.angle_beta   90.00
_cell.angle_gamma   90.00
#
_symmetry.space_group_name_H-M   'P 1'
#
loop_
_entity.id
_entity.type
_entity.pdbx_description
1 polymer ?
#
loop_
_entity_poly.entity_id
_entity_poly.type
_entity_poly.pdbx_seq_one_letter_code
_entity_poly.pdbx_strand_id
1 'polypeptide(L)'
;MNHRRIAAVVLLLTFIISPASLLAQQTPAPAPDPNDPITRIKDEGMNRSQVMQTLSYLSDVIGPRLTASPGMKRANEWTRDQMTKFGLQNAHLEAWGPFGRGWTLKRFSAQVTEPTAIPLIAYPKAWSPGLSSPLTADVVYFDAKTEADFEKFKGKLNGKIVLTAPMRDVTAHFESLGTRLNEKDLLTLADAPEPRTGGNRPNFAGNPQFRALQELANAKMRFFQSEGAAVLIDPGRGDGGTIFVQSAAVPQPPRDPNAPAQPFGRGIPPYDKSAPKVTPQLVVAIEHYNRIVRMLQAGEPVKMNVDLSVAWQDADLMGYNTIAEIPGTDLKDEIVMLGGHMDSWHSGTGATDNAAGCAVALEAVRIIQALGLKPRRTIRIALWSGEEQGLLGSRAYVAEHFGTLQNPATSSAPSTGNVNNGMGGGNGNGAPASPTLTTKPEYEKLSGYFNLDNGTGKIRGVYLQGNEQVRSLFRQWLTPFRDLGATTL
;
A
#
# COMPACT_ATOMS: atom_id res chain seq x y z
N MET A 1 24.87 -39.89 96.82
CA MET A 1 23.76 -40.75 96.34
C MET A 1 23.77 -40.68 94.83
N ASN A 2 24.00 -41.79 94.24
CA ASN A 2 24.35 -42.06 92.88
C ASN A 2 23.14 -42.05 91.92
N HIS A 3 23.20 -41.37 90.78
CA HIS A 3 22.39 -41.78 89.67
C HIS A 3 23.27 -41.76 88.33
N ARG A 4 23.51 -42.97 87.90
CA ARG A 4 24.15 -43.27 86.57
C ARG A 4 23.15 -42.90 85.47
N ARG A 5 23.61 -42.11 84.52
CA ARG A 5 22.91 -41.90 83.25
C ARG A 5 23.56 -42.78 82.19
N ILE A 6 22.79 -43.71 81.67
CA ILE A 6 23.12 -44.51 80.48
C ILE A 6 22.87 -43.65 79.24
N ALA A 7 23.89 -43.40 78.47
CA ALA A 7 23.79 -42.75 77.15
C ALA A 7 23.57 -43.82 76.08
N ALA A 8 22.41 -43.82 75.47
CA ALA A 8 22.12 -44.65 74.29
C ALA A 8 22.59 -43.87 73.06
N VAL A 9 23.57 -44.44 72.36
CA VAL A 9 24.02 -43.93 71.07
C VAL A 9 23.10 -44.50 69.99
N VAL A 10 22.23 -43.64 69.37
CA VAL A 10 21.44 -43.99 68.22
C VAL A 10 22.24 -43.62 66.99
N LEU A 11 22.72 -44.63 66.27
CA LEU A 11 23.40 -44.45 64.97
C LEU A 11 22.35 -44.21 63.87
N LEU A 12 22.17 -42.97 63.47
CA LEU A 12 21.34 -42.62 62.32
C LEU A 12 22.14 -42.80 61.01
N LEU A 13 21.89 -43.92 60.33
CA LEU A 13 22.36 -44.08 58.91
C LEU A 13 21.51 -43.21 58.01
N THR A 14 22.00 -42.04 57.62
CA THR A 14 21.43 -41.24 56.59
C THR A 14 21.89 -41.82 55.24
N PHE A 15 20.95 -42.49 54.54
CA PHE A 15 21.11 -42.78 53.07
C PHE A 15 21.04 -41.48 52.30
N ILE A 16 22.18 -41.00 51.80
CA ILE A 16 22.20 -39.93 50.83
C ILE A 16 21.83 -40.54 49.48
N ILE A 17 20.53 -40.43 49.14
CA ILE A 17 20.07 -40.67 47.78
C ILE A 17 20.49 -39.44 46.96
N SER A 18 21.59 -39.53 46.27
CA SER A 18 21.95 -38.55 45.20
C SER A 18 20.90 -38.65 44.12
N PRO A 19 20.20 -37.55 43.72
CA PRO A 19 19.39 -37.58 42.55
C PRO A 19 20.35 -37.74 41.35
N ALA A 20 20.44 -38.94 40.82
CA ALA A 20 21.02 -39.15 39.50
C ALA A 20 20.13 -38.34 38.53
N SER A 21 20.58 -37.16 38.14
CA SER A 21 19.97 -36.41 37.09
C SER A 21 19.98 -37.28 35.83
N LEU A 22 18.83 -37.86 35.49
CA LEU A 22 18.59 -38.39 34.16
C LEU A 22 18.70 -37.21 33.22
N LEU A 23 19.90 -36.93 32.77
CA LEU A 23 20.13 -36.22 31.50
C LEU A 23 19.50 -37.12 30.45
N ALA A 24 18.25 -36.86 30.14
CA ALA A 24 17.64 -37.35 28.91
C ALA A 24 18.57 -36.87 27.81
N GLN A 25 19.39 -37.76 27.28
CA GLN A 25 20.11 -37.54 26.05
C GLN A 25 19.04 -37.24 25.01
N GLN A 26 18.85 -35.95 24.72
CA GLN A 26 18.14 -35.58 23.51
C GLN A 26 18.89 -36.24 22.38
N THR A 27 18.32 -37.31 21.85
CA THR A 27 18.79 -37.84 20.55
C THR A 27 18.89 -36.68 19.61
N PRO A 28 20.05 -36.42 19.01
CA PRO A 28 20.14 -35.35 18.00
C PRO A 28 19.04 -35.56 16.99
N ALA A 29 18.30 -34.50 16.69
CA ALA A 29 17.31 -34.56 15.63
C ALA A 29 17.98 -35.19 14.40
N PRO A 30 17.33 -36.15 13.72
CA PRO A 30 17.91 -36.76 12.53
C PRO A 30 18.32 -35.64 11.56
N ALA A 31 19.47 -35.80 10.94
CA ALA A 31 19.96 -34.86 9.94
C ALA A 31 18.84 -34.64 8.88
N PRO A 32 18.59 -33.40 8.42
CA PRO A 32 17.56 -33.15 7.44
C PRO A 32 17.80 -34.03 6.19
N ASP A 33 16.75 -34.71 5.70
CA ASP A 33 16.86 -35.45 4.44
C ASP A 33 17.15 -34.45 3.32
N PRO A 34 18.29 -34.58 2.62
CA PRO A 34 18.64 -33.68 1.52
C PRO A 34 17.66 -33.76 0.34
N ASN A 35 16.85 -34.80 0.27
CA ASN A 35 15.84 -34.98 -0.76
C ASN A 35 14.45 -34.44 -0.34
N ASP A 36 14.29 -34.10 0.93
CA ASP A 36 13.02 -33.49 1.39
C ASP A 36 12.77 -32.16 0.67
N PRO A 37 11.60 -31.97 0.07
CA PRO A 37 11.27 -30.74 -0.66
C PRO A 37 11.44 -29.45 0.17
N ILE A 38 11.11 -29.48 1.44
CA ILE A 38 11.23 -28.30 2.34
C ILE A 38 12.69 -27.96 2.56
N THR A 39 13.52 -28.96 2.82
CA THR A 39 14.99 -28.79 2.97
C THR A 39 15.58 -28.18 1.71
N ARG A 40 15.20 -28.67 0.53
CA ARG A 40 15.65 -28.14 -0.76
C ARG A 40 15.16 -26.70 -1.00
N ILE A 41 13.90 -26.38 -0.67
CA ILE A 41 13.35 -25.04 -0.78
C ILE A 41 14.13 -24.07 0.12
N LYS A 42 14.39 -24.46 1.38
CA LYS A 42 15.17 -23.63 2.30
C LYS A 42 16.59 -23.40 1.77
N ASP A 43 17.26 -24.43 1.31
CA ASP A 43 18.60 -24.31 0.76
C ASP A 43 18.64 -23.42 -0.50
N GLU A 44 17.69 -23.57 -1.41
CA GLU A 44 17.59 -22.74 -2.62
C GLU A 44 17.32 -21.26 -2.26
N GLY A 45 16.37 -21.04 -1.35
CA GLY A 45 15.96 -19.68 -0.95
C GLY A 45 17.01 -18.95 -0.10
N MET A 46 17.82 -19.67 0.70
CA MET A 46 18.82 -19.05 1.57
C MET A 46 20.18 -18.89 0.89
N ASN A 47 20.56 -19.81 0.01
CA ASN A 47 21.92 -19.87 -0.54
C ASN A 47 22.01 -19.46 -2.03
N ARG A 48 20.89 -19.48 -2.77
CA ARG A 48 20.83 -19.17 -4.21
C ARG A 48 19.72 -18.22 -4.59
N SER A 49 19.23 -17.46 -3.61
CA SER A 49 18.13 -16.49 -3.81
C SER A 49 18.50 -15.41 -4.84
N GLN A 50 17.54 -15.07 -5.67
CA GLN A 50 17.60 -13.96 -6.63
C GLN A 50 16.67 -12.81 -6.25
N VAL A 51 16.07 -12.87 -5.03
CA VAL A 51 15.07 -11.88 -4.59
C VAL A 51 15.62 -10.46 -4.60
N MET A 52 16.87 -10.26 -4.15
CA MET A 52 17.46 -8.92 -4.10
C MET A 52 17.79 -8.38 -5.50
N GLN A 53 18.20 -9.22 -6.43
CA GLN A 53 18.41 -8.82 -7.83
C GLN A 53 17.09 -8.41 -8.49
N THR A 54 16.03 -9.17 -8.24
CA THR A 54 14.67 -8.85 -8.71
C THR A 54 14.18 -7.54 -8.11
N LEU A 55 14.32 -7.34 -6.79
CA LEU A 55 13.95 -6.12 -6.11
C LEU A 55 14.71 -4.91 -6.65
N SER A 56 16.05 -5.01 -6.74
CA SER A 56 16.89 -3.92 -7.27
C SER A 56 16.52 -3.57 -8.71
N TYR A 57 16.21 -4.54 -9.55
CA TYR A 57 15.79 -4.25 -10.92
C TYR A 57 14.46 -3.48 -10.98
N LEU A 58 13.48 -3.87 -10.16
CA LEU A 58 12.20 -3.19 -10.09
C LEU A 58 12.30 -1.79 -9.49
N SER A 59 13.11 -1.61 -8.44
CA SER A 59 13.19 -0.37 -7.70
C SER A 59 14.24 0.62 -8.23
N ASP A 60 15.44 0.12 -8.62
CA ASP A 60 16.57 0.99 -8.99
C ASP A 60 16.64 1.17 -10.51
N VAL A 61 16.40 0.08 -11.29
CA VAL A 61 16.55 0.12 -12.76
C VAL A 61 15.27 0.58 -13.45
N ILE A 62 14.10 0.11 -13.02
CA ILE A 62 12.81 0.57 -13.51
C ILE A 62 12.39 1.84 -12.75
N GLY A 63 12.47 1.80 -11.42
CA GLY A 63 12.09 2.91 -10.55
C GLY A 63 10.58 3.02 -10.34
N PRO A 64 10.05 4.25 -10.26
CA PRO A 64 8.63 4.49 -10.05
C PRO A 64 7.74 3.82 -11.10
N ARG A 65 6.70 3.13 -10.61
CA ARG A 65 5.78 2.33 -11.43
C ARG A 65 4.35 2.82 -11.30
N LEU A 66 4.16 4.14 -11.47
CA LEU A 66 2.83 4.73 -11.41
C LEU A 66 1.91 4.05 -12.43
N THR A 67 0.71 3.69 -12.04
CA THR A 67 -0.27 3.00 -12.91
C THR A 67 -0.44 3.71 -14.24
N ALA A 68 -0.47 2.93 -15.32
CA ALA A 68 -0.51 3.37 -16.72
C ALA A 68 0.70 4.21 -17.20
N SER A 69 1.75 4.35 -16.39
CA SER A 69 2.99 5.01 -16.82
C SER A 69 3.87 4.08 -17.66
N PRO A 70 4.84 4.63 -18.45
CA PRO A 70 5.85 3.81 -19.10
C PRO A 70 6.69 2.96 -18.15
N GLY A 71 6.92 3.42 -16.90
CA GLY A 71 7.59 2.66 -15.86
C GLY A 71 6.80 1.41 -15.48
N MET A 72 5.48 1.54 -15.29
CA MET A 72 4.61 0.41 -15.02
C MET A 72 4.57 -0.59 -16.18
N LYS A 73 4.43 -0.09 -17.40
CA LYS A 73 4.46 -0.95 -18.60
C LYS A 73 5.76 -1.74 -18.69
N ARG A 74 6.90 -1.08 -18.49
CA ARG A 74 8.21 -1.74 -18.46
C ARG A 74 8.30 -2.82 -17.39
N ALA A 75 7.73 -2.57 -16.20
CA ALA A 75 7.69 -3.56 -15.13
C ALA A 75 6.83 -4.77 -15.50
N ASN A 76 5.65 -4.55 -16.07
CA ASN A 76 4.77 -5.60 -16.58
C ASN A 76 5.49 -6.49 -17.61
N GLU A 77 6.11 -5.88 -18.62
CA GLU A 77 6.81 -6.60 -19.68
C GLU A 77 8.02 -7.38 -19.11
N TRP A 78 8.81 -6.74 -18.26
CA TRP A 78 9.97 -7.37 -17.66
C TRP A 78 9.58 -8.56 -16.76
N THR A 79 8.57 -8.43 -15.91
CA THR A 79 8.14 -9.51 -15.01
C THR A 79 7.52 -10.67 -15.77
N ARG A 80 6.74 -10.42 -16.82
CA ARG A 80 6.28 -11.46 -17.76
C ARG A 80 7.46 -12.24 -18.34
N ASP A 81 8.47 -11.53 -18.82
CA ASP A 81 9.65 -12.13 -19.46
C ASP A 81 10.52 -12.91 -18.44
N GLN A 82 10.61 -12.42 -17.19
CA GLN A 82 11.29 -13.17 -16.11
C GLN A 82 10.54 -14.48 -15.78
N MET A 83 9.22 -14.45 -15.66
CA MET A 83 8.42 -15.64 -15.41
C MET A 83 8.56 -16.65 -16.54
N THR A 84 8.61 -16.19 -17.78
CA THR A 84 8.91 -17.06 -18.95
C THR A 84 10.29 -17.70 -18.85
N LYS A 85 11.31 -16.91 -18.47
CA LYS A 85 12.69 -17.44 -18.25
C LYS A 85 12.78 -18.45 -17.12
N PHE A 86 11.97 -18.30 -16.07
CA PHE A 86 11.88 -19.27 -14.99
C PHE A 86 11.18 -20.56 -15.42
N GLY A 87 10.57 -20.60 -16.63
CA GLY A 87 9.87 -21.75 -17.15
C GLY A 87 8.38 -21.82 -16.79
N LEU A 88 7.80 -20.71 -16.33
CA LEU A 88 6.36 -20.62 -16.14
C LEU A 88 5.66 -20.62 -17.51
N GLN A 89 4.47 -21.17 -17.53
CA GLN A 89 3.60 -21.19 -18.71
C GLN A 89 2.59 -20.06 -18.66
N ASN A 90 1.97 -19.79 -19.81
CA ASN A 90 0.92 -18.78 -19.94
C ASN A 90 1.29 -17.41 -19.37
N ALA A 91 2.57 -17.00 -19.50
CA ALA A 91 2.99 -15.67 -19.05
C ALA A 91 2.46 -14.59 -20.02
N HIS A 92 1.57 -13.72 -19.52
CA HIS A 92 0.91 -12.71 -20.32
C HIS A 92 0.57 -11.46 -19.51
N LEU A 93 0.20 -10.40 -20.24
CA LEU A 93 -0.38 -9.19 -19.66
C LEU A 93 -1.89 -9.25 -19.85
N GLU A 94 -2.64 -9.18 -18.77
CA GLU A 94 -4.10 -9.16 -18.77
C GLU A 94 -4.60 -7.74 -18.61
N ALA A 95 -5.28 -7.24 -19.65
CA ALA A 95 -5.81 -5.89 -19.68
C ALA A 95 -7.04 -5.74 -18.79
N TRP A 96 -7.16 -4.60 -18.12
CA TRP A 96 -8.34 -4.22 -17.36
C TRP A 96 -8.64 -2.72 -17.49
N GLY A 97 -9.84 -2.31 -17.17
CA GLY A 97 -10.22 -0.89 -17.20
C GLY A 97 -11.32 -0.57 -18.20
N PRO A 98 -11.34 0.66 -18.77
CA PRO A 98 -10.24 1.62 -18.84
C PRO A 98 -9.84 2.23 -17.49
N PHE A 99 -8.53 2.39 -17.24
CA PHE A 99 -8.00 3.11 -16.09
C PHE A 99 -8.06 4.62 -16.33
N GLY A 100 -7.45 5.05 -17.41
CA GLY A 100 -7.30 6.45 -17.76
C GLY A 100 -5.90 6.78 -18.28
N ARG A 101 -5.56 8.05 -18.19
CA ARG A 101 -4.33 8.61 -18.77
C ARG A 101 -3.11 8.25 -17.95
N GLY A 102 -2.06 7.75 -18.59
CA GLY A 102 -0.75 7.63 -17.98
C GLY A 102 -0.06 8.99 -17.81
N TRP A 103 0.90 9.06 -16.89
CA TRP A 103 1.65 10.28 -16.59
C TRP A 103 3.09 9.98 -16.24
N THR A 104 4.00 10.88 -16.64
CA THR A 104 5.44 10.75 -16.38
C THR A 104 6.05 12.10 -16.07
N LEU A 105 6.78 12.20 -14.97
CA LEU A 105 7.64 13.33 -14.67
C LEU A 105 8.87 13.31 -15.60
N LYS A 106 9.16 14.42 -16.26
CA LYS A 106 10.33 14.58 -17.12
C LYS A 106 11.42 15.44 -16.50
N ARG A 107 11.04 16.53 -15.86
CA ARG A 107 11.96 17.44 -15.17
C ARG A 107 11.22 18.20 -14.09
N PHE A 108 11.89 18.37 -12.93
CA PHE A 108 11.35 19.16 -11.84
C PHE A 108 12.46 19.85 -11.06
N SER A 109 12.25 21.11 -10.73
CA SER A 109 12.97 21.82 -9.67
C SER A 109 12.07 22.88 -9.05
N ALA A 110 12.30 23.19 -7.78
CA ALA A 110 11.62 24.26 -7.06
C ALA A 110 12.58 24.93 -6.07
N GLN A 111 12.60 26.25 -6.06
CA GLN A 111 13.41 27.03 -5.12
C GLN A 111 12.78 28.39 -4.85
N VAL A 112 12.99 28.92 -3.64
CA VAL A 112 12.81 30.34 -3.38
C VAL A 112 13.96 31.08 -4.05
N THR A 113 13.67 32.19 -4.71
CA THR A 113 14.68 33.04 -5.37
C THR A 113 14.89 34.35 -4.67
N GLU A 114 13.85 34.90 -4.08
CA GLU A 114 13.87 36.15 -3.28
C GLU A 114 13.13 35.94 -1.97
N PRO A 115 13.60 36.57 -0.88
CA PRO A 115 14.76 37.50 -0.73
C PRO A 115 16.10 36.76 -0.73
N THR A 116 16.13 35.46 -0.57
CA THR A 116 17.34 34.64 -0.55
C THR A 116 17.11 33.29 -1.23
N ALA A 117 18.10 32.78 -1.93
CA ALA A 117 17.97 31.49 -2.60
C ALA A 117 17.86 30.33 -1.58
N ILE A 118 16.78 29.54 -1.68
CA ILE A 118 16.52 28.38 -0.84
C ILE A 118 16.09 27.23 -1.74
N PRO A 119 16.96 26.24 -2.03
CA PRO A 119 16.54 24.99 -2.66
C PRO A 119 15.48 24.29 -1.80
N LEU A 120 14.42 23.79 -2.41
CA LEU A 120 13.31 23.17 -1.69
C LEU A 120 13.34 21.64 -1.83
N ILE A 121 13.06 20.96 -0.73
CA ILE A 121 12.64 19.56 -0.78
C ILE A 121 11.17 19.58 -1.16
N ALA A 122 10.92 19.26 -2.42
CA ALA A 122 9.59 19.33 -3.02
C ALA A 122 9.42 18.26 -4.09
N TYR A 123 8.17 17.88 -4.39
CA TYR A 123 7.87 16.98 -5.50
C TYR A 123 6.47 17.27 -6.09
N PRO A 124 6.27 17.13 -7.42
CA PRO A 124 4.96 17.34 -8.03
C PRO A 124 4.03 16.17 -7.73
N LYS A 125 2.74 16.45 -7.59
CA LYS A 125 1.73 15.40 -7.46
C LYS A 125 1.55 14.65 -8.78
N ALA A 126 1.26 13.37 -8.71
CA ALA A 126 0.95 12.56 -9.89
C ALA A 126 -0.24 13.15 -10.67
N TRP A 127 -0.21 13.05 -11.98
CA TRP A 127 -1.21 13.64 -12.90
C TRP A 127 -1.39 15.15 -12.76
N SER A 128 -0.44 15.84 -12.13
CA SER A 128 -0.34 17.29 -12.22
C SER A 128 0.11 17.70 -13.61
N PRO A 129 -0.47 18.73 -14.23
CA PRO A 129 0.03 19.26 -15.50
C PRO A 129 1.40 19.91 -15.31
N GLY A 130 2.19 19.95 -16.39
CA GLY A 130 3.42 20.71 -16.45
C GLY A 130 3.19 22.20 -16.67
N LEU A 131 4.28 22.96 -16.59
CA LEU A 131 4.38 24.35 -17.00
C LEU A 131 4.90 24.43 -18.43
N SER A 132 4.45 25.42 -19.19
CA SER A 132 4.94 25.65 -20.57
C SER A 132 6.41 26.09 -20.60
N SER A 133 6.87 26.75 -19.55
CA SER A 133 8.24 27.18 -19.30
C SER A 133 8.47 27.30 -17.80
N PRO A 134 9.73 27.35 -17.31
CA PRO A 134 10.02 27.68 -15.93
C PRO A 134 9.33 28.98 -15.51
N LEU A 135 8.65 28.95 -14.35
CA LEU A 135 7.89 30.06 -13.81
C LEU A 135 8.62 30.66 -12.61
N THR A 136 8.86 32.00 -12.64
CA THR A 136 9.22 32.74 -11.45
C THR A 136 8.07 33.67 -11.07
N ALA A 137 7.50 33.49 -9.88
CA ALA A 137 6.33 34.24 -9.45
C ALA A 137 6.35 34.52 -7.94
N ASP A 138 5.57 35.54 -7.53
CA ASP A 138 5.33 35.81 -6.12
C ASP A 138 4.56 34.68 -5.46
N VAL A 139 4.84 34.47 -4.19
CA VAL A 139 4.17 33.49 -3.34
C VAL A 139 3.10 34.15 -2.50
N VAL A 140 1.90 33.56 -2.50
CA VAL A 140 0.77 34.01 -1.68
C VAL A 140 0.42 32.92 -0.67
N TYR A 141 0.32 33.30 0.59
CA TYR A 141 -0.19 32.41 1.64
C TYR A 141 -1.71 32.54 1.74
N PHE A 142 -2.42 31.47 1.39
CA PHE A 142 -3.87 31.41 1.42
C PHE A 142 -4.33 30.82 2.76
N ASP A 143 -4.56 31.69 3.74
CA ASP A 143 -4.91 31.33 5.12
C ASP A 143 -6.44 31.24 5.37
N ALA A 144 -7.26 31.22 4.32
CA ALA A 144 -8.72 31.14 4.41
C ALA A 144 -9.19 29.89 5.17
N LYS A 145 -10.00 30.10 6.19
CA LYS A 145 -10.61 29.05 7.04
C LYS A 145 -12.04 28.75 6.67
N THR A 146 -12.71 29.67 5.98
CA THR A 146 -14.09 29.57 5.50
C THR A 146 -14.18 30.12 4.07
N GLU A 147 -15.27 29.84 3.38
CA GLU A 147 -15.48 30.38 2.03
C GLU A 147 -15.64 31.93 2.05
N ALA A 148 -16.17 32.50 3.13
CA ALA A 148 -16.24 33.96 3.27
C ALA A 148 -14.85 34.64 3.28
N ASP A 149 -13.80 33.94 3.73
CA ASP A 149 -12.44 34.47 3.70
C ASP A 149 -11.87 34.59 2.29
N PHE A 150 -12.46 33.95 1.27
CA PHE A 150 -11.98 33.98 -0.12
C PHE A 150 -12.02 35.41 -0.69
N GLU A 151 -12.94 36.25 -0.24
CA GLU A 151 -13.01 37.64 -0.68
C GLU A 151 -11.72 38.43 -0.41
N LYS A 152 -10.93 38.04 0.60
CA LYS A 152 -9.60 38.65 0.91
C LYS A 152 -8.60 38.43 -0.22
N PHE A 153 -8.79 37.35 -1.02
CA PHE A 153 -7.86 36.89 -2.05
C PHE A 153 -8.37 37.11 -3.47
N LYS A 154 -9.59 37.61 -3.65
CA LYS A 154 -10.20 37.84 -4.93
C LYS A 154 -9.37 38.81 -5.80
N GLY A 155 -9.04 38.42 -7.02
CA GLY A 155 -8.19 39.16 -7.94
C GLY A 155 -6.70 39.16 -7.57
N LYS A 156 -6.25 38.44 -6.54
CA LYS A 156 -4.87 38.46 -6.06
C LYS A 156 -4.06 37.22 -6.40
N LEU A 157 -4.68 36.16 -6.96
CA LEU A 157 -4.00 34.88 -7.17
C LEU A 157 -3.56 34.66 -8.62
N ASN A 158 -3.95 35.52 -9.55
CA ASN A 158 -3.63 35.34 -10.97
C ASN A 158 -2.12 35.31 -11.21
N GLY A 159 -1.64 34.21 -11.79
CA GLY A 159 -0.21 33.99 -12.07
C GLY A 159 0.66 33.75 -10.83
N LYS A 160 0.10 33.64 -9.63
CA LYS A 160 0.83 33.46 -8.38
C LYS A 160 1.05 31.99 -8.04
N ILE A 161 2.06 31.75 -7.19
CA ILE A 161 2.27 30.47 -6.51
C ILE A 161 1.56 30.55 -5.16
N VAL A 162 0.66 29.61 -4.90
CA VAL A 162 -0.24 29.67 -3.74
C VAL A 162 0.09 28.56 -2.74
N LEU A 163 0.40 28.93 -1.49
CA LEU A 163 0.48 28.03 -0.35
C LEU A 163 -0.95 27.76 0.17
N THR A 164 -1.43 26.52 0.08
CA THR A 164 -2.86 26.17 0.15
C THR A 164 -3.43 25.91 1.53
N ALA A 165 -2.55 25.74 2.54
CA ALA A 165 -2.93 25.26 3.87
C ALA A 165 -2.18 25.99 5.00
N PRO A 166 -2.71 25.99 6.24
CA PRO A 166 -1.98 26.52 7.38
C PRO A 166 -0.69 25.76 7.66
N MET A 167 0.21 26.42 8.39
CA MET A 167 1.39 25.73 8.96
C MET A 167 0.96 24.56 9.82
N ARG A 168 1.78 23.52 9.84
CA ARG A 168 1.66 22.39 10.75
C ARG A 168 2.81 22.42 11.74
N ASP A 169 2.50 22.12 12.99
CA ASP A 169 3.53 21.98 14.01
C ASP A 169 4.46 20.81 13.68
N VAL A 170 5.75 21.04 13.89
CA VAL A 170 6.81 20.04 13.72
C VAL A 170 7.56 19.95 15.03
N THR A 171 7.65 18.75 15.57
CA THR A 171 8.37 18.44 16.81
C THR A 171 9.65 17.69 16.51
N ALA A 172 10.66 17.87 17.35
CA ALA A 172 11.87 17.07 17.27
C ALA A 172 11.56 15.61 17.65
N HIS A 173 12.12 14.68 16.90
CA HIS A 173 11.99 13.25 17.14
C HIS A 173 13.30 12.71 17.69
N PHE A 174 13.28 12.15 18.89
CA PHE A 174 14.43 11.52 19.55
C PHE A 174 14.30 10.00 19.58
N GLU A 175 13.11 9.50 19.23
CA GLU A 175 12.83 8.07 19.09
C GLU A 175 12.72 7.69 17.61
N SER A 176 12.89 6.40 17.33
CA SER A 176 12.72 5.88 15.97
C SER A 176 11.29 6.14 15.47
N LEU A 177 11.17 6.69 14.27
CA LEU A 177 9.88 6.89 13.59
C LEU A 177 9.29 5.57 13.10
N GLY A 178 10.11 4.55 12.89
CA GLY A 178 9.68 3.20 12.52
C GLY A 178 9.64 2.29 13.74
N THR A 179 8.61 1.46 13.85
CA THR A 179 8.49 0.45 14.90
C THR A 179 8.59 -0.95 14.30
N ARG A 180 9.23 -1.86 15.03
CA ARG A 180 9.21 -3.30 14.73
C ARG A 180 8.40 -3.99 15.80
N LEU A 181 7.50 -4.88 15.38
CA LEU A 181 6.76 -5.72 16.31
C LEU A 181 7.72 -6.68 17.00
N ASN A 182 7.76 -6.62 18.32
CA ASN A 182 8.48 -7.59 19.16
C ASN A 182 7.61 -8.82 19.45
N GLU A 183 8.15 -9.81 20.15
CA GLU A 183 7.42 -11.05 20.46
C GLU A 183 6.11 -10.79 21.25
N LYS A 184 6.13 -9.84 22.18
CA LYS A 184 4.95 -9.48 22.95
C LYS A 184 3.87 -8.85 22.08
N ASP A 185 4.27 -7.95 21.17
CA ASP A 185 3.34 -7.30 20.25
C ASP A 185 2.71 -8.33 19.31
N LEU A 186 3.51 -9.28 18.80
CA LEU A 186 3.03 -10.37 17.95
C LEU A 186 2.03 -11.29 18.69
N LEU A 187 2.31 -11.63 19.96
CA LEU A 187 1.38 -12.40 20.78
C LEU A 187 0.08 -11.64 21.03
N THR A 188 0.17 -10.33 21.29
CA THR A 188 -1.03 -9.48 21.44
C THR A 188 -1.88 -9.48 20.17
N LEU A 189 -1.25 -9.44 18.97
CA LEU A 189 -1.96 -9.55 17.70
C LEU A 189 -2.58 -10.94 17.49
N ALA A 190 -1.85 -12.01 17.85
CA ALA A 190 -2.32 -13.39 17.72
C ALA A 190 -3.51 -13.68 18.64
N ASP A 191 -3.56 -13.04 19.81
CA ASP A 191 -4.63 -13.16 20.80
C ASP A 191 -5.73 -12.09 20.62
N ALA A 192 -5.64 -11.26 19.58
CA ALA A 192 -6.65 -10.25 19.31
C ALA A 192 -8.02 -10.91 19.06
N PRO A 193 -9.11 -10.36 19.60
CA PRO A 193 -10.44 -10.88 19.35
C PRO A 193 -10.77 -10.76 17.85
N GLU A 194 -11.58 -11.69 17.35
CA GLU A 194 -12.07 -11.61 15.98
C GLU A 194 -12.67 -10.24 15.69
N PRO A 195 -12.38 -9.65 14.51
CA PRO A 195 -13.00 -8.42 14.12
C PRO A 195 -14.52 -8.59 14.16
N ARG A 196 -15.20 -7.81 14.99
CA ARG A 196 -16.66 -7.85 15.04
C ARG A 196 -17.21 -7.51 13.66
N THR A 197 -17.92 -8.44 13.04
CA THR A 197 -18.74 -8.16 11.86
C THR A 197 -19.73 -7.08 12.24
N GLY A 198 -19.58 -5.87 11.71
CA GLY A 198 -20.40 -4.72 12.07
C GLY A 198 -19.81 -3.79 13.12
N GLY A 199 -18.56 -3.98 13.53
CA GLY A 199 -17.85 -3.00 14.37
C GLY A 199 -17.90 -1.61 13.74
N ASN A 200 -18.24 -0.61 14.57
CA ASN A 200 -18.37 0.81 14.20
C ASN A 200 -17.06 1.30 13.55
N ARG A 201 -16.89 1.03 12.25
CA ARG A 201 -15.89 1.77 11.47
C ARG A 201 -16.36 3.22 11.51
N PRO A 202 -15.50 4.19 11.88
CA PRO A 202 -15.89 5.57 11.87
C PRO A 202 -16.54 5.88 10.52
N ASN A 203 -17.83 6.18 10.52
CA ASN A 203 -18.51 6.59 9.29
C ASN A 203 -18.09 8.02 8.96
N PHE A 204 -16.90 8.17 8.42
CA PHE A 204 -16.37 9.47 8.00
C PHE A 204 -17.30 10.14 6.99
N ALA A 205 -17.95 9.37 6.12
CA ALA A 205 -18.90 9.90 5.15
C ALA A 205 -20.18 10.44 5.82
N GLY A 206 -20.54 9.92 6.98
CA GLY A 206 -21.66 10.40 7.79
C GLY A 206 -21.33 11.57 8.72
N ASN A 207 -20.04 11.86 8.95
CA ASN A 207 -19.61 12.92 9.86
C ASN A 207 -19.78 14.31 9.21
N PRO A 208 -20.66 15.20 9.75
CA PRO A 208 -20.89 16.53 9.18
C PRO A 208 -19.62 17.40 9.14
N GLN A 209 -18.75 17.31 10.15
CA GLN A 209 -17.51 18.08 10.19
C GLN A 209 -16.55 17.64 9.07
N PHE A 210 -16.44 16.34 8.85
CA PHE A 210 -15.63 15.81 7.77
C PHE A 210 -16.15 16.25 6.39
N ARG A 211 -17.47 16.25 6.19
CA ARG A 211 -18.11 16.75 4.96
C ARG A 211 -17.82 18.24 4.77
N ALA A 212 -17.97 19.07 5.81
CA ALA A 212 -17.68 20.50 5.73
C ALA A 212 -16.24 20.78 5.33
N LEU A 213 -15.26 20.04 5.91
CA LEU A 213 -13.86 20.14 5.54
C LEU A 213 -13.61 19.77 4.07
N GLN A 214 -14.28 18.72 3.59
CA GLN A 214 -14.15 18.27 2.20
C GLN A 214 -14.77 19.28 1.22
N GLU A 215 -15.94 19.86 1.55
CA GLU A 215 -16.56 20.89 0.72
C GLU A 215 -15.70 22.17 0.69
N LEU A 216 -15.13 22.59 1.81
CA LEU A 216 -14.21 23.71 1.86
C LEU A 216 -12.96 23.44 1.00
N ALA A 217 -12.39 22.21 1.06
CA ALA A 217 -11.26 21.84 0.21
C ALA A 217 -11.61 21.90 -1.29
N ASN A 218 -12.79 21.39 -1.67
CA ASN A 218 -13.29 21.47 -3.04
C ASN A 218 -13.55 22.94 -3.47
N ALA A 219 -14.15 23.75 -2.59
CA ALA A 219 -14.36 25.18 -2.84
C ALA A 219 -13.05 25.94 -3.05
N LYS A 220 -12.01 25.66 -2.24
CA LYS A 220 -10.66 26.21 -2.44
C LYS A 220 -10.09 25.84 -3.81
N MET A 221 -10.20 24.58 -4.22
CA MET A 221 -9.70 24.15 -5.53
C MET A 221 -10.40 24.87 -6.68
N ARG A 222 -11.72 25.04 -6.62
CA ARG A 222 -12.50 25.81 -7.61
C ARG A 222 -12.05 27.28 -7.62
N PHE A 223 -11.88 27.88 -6.44
CA PHE A 223 -11.44 29.27 -6.29
C PHE A 223 -10.03 29.49 -6.86
N PHE A 224 -9.06 28.66 -6.54
CA PHE A 224 -7.71 28.75 -7.09
C PHE A 224 -7.71 28.68 -8.61
N GLN A 225 -8.52 27.81 -9.18
CA GLN A 225 -8.64 27.69 -10.63
C GLN A 225 -9.31 28.93 -11.25
N SER A 226 -10.40 29.43 -10.68
CA SER A 226 -11.12 30.62 -11.18
C SER A 226 -10.30 31.89 -11.07
N GLU A 227 -9.47 32.01 -10.03
CA GLU A 227 -8.54 33.15 -9.83
C GLU A 227 -7.27 33.06 -10.69
N GLY A 228 -7.04 31.96 -11.41
CA GLY A 228 -5.88 31.79 -12.28
C GLY A 228 -4.57 31.57 -11.54
N ALA A 229 -4.60 30.91 -10.38
CA ALA A 229 -3.37 30.50 -9.69
C ALA A 229 -2.48 29.66 -10.61
N ALA A 230 -1.18 29.97 -10.63
CA ALA A 230 -0.25 29.30 -11.54
C ALA A 230 0.26 27.96 -11.00
N VAL A 231 0.52 27.88 -9.70
CA VAL A 231 0.99 26.66 -9.01
C VAL A 231 0.39 26.62 -7.62
N LEU A 232 -0.05 25.46 -7.18
CA LEU A 232 -0.53 25.18 -5.83
C LEU A 232 0.52 24.37 -5.06
N ILE A 233 0.78 24.74 -3.82
CA ILE A 233 1.76 24.07 -2.96
C ILE A 233 1.10 23.63 -1.67
N ASP A 234 1.07 22.33 -1.42
CA ASP A 234 0.63 21.75 -0.17
C ASP A 234 1.80 21.47 0.78
N PRO A 235 1.59 21.56 2.10
CA PRO A 235 2.58 21.15 3.08
C PRO A 235 2.74 19.62 3.08
N GLY A 236 3.97 19.16 3.21
CA GLY A 236 4.28 17.74 3.42
C GLY A 236 3.70 17.22 4.73
N ARG A 237 3.21 15.98 4.73
CA ARG A 237 2.70 15.30 5.93
C ARG A 237 3.79 14.69 6.80
N GLY A 238 4.97 14.41 6.22
CA GLY A 238 6.14 13.90 6.93
C GLY A 238 6.94 14.99 7.63
N ASP A 239 7.87 14.57 8.45
CA ASP A 239 8.83 15.42 9.16
C ASP A 239 10.27 15.09 8.73
N GLY A 240 11.24 15.93 9.08
CA GLY A 240 12.65 15.71 8.76
C GLY A 240 12.94 15.72 7.25
N GLY A 241 12.23 16.55 6.49
CA GLY A 241 12.34 16.60 5.03
C GLY A 241 11.60 15.51 4.29
N THR A 242 10.95 14.57 4.98
CA THR A 242 10.15 13.53 4.33
C THR A 242 8.87 14.11 3.73
N ILE A 243 8.58 13.75 2.48
CA ILE A 243 7.35 14.14 1.78
C ILE A 243 6.59 12.90 1.33
N PHE A 244 5.26 12.94 1.50
CA PHE A 244 4.33 11.95 0.95
C PHE A 244 3.57 12.58 -0.20
N VAL A 245 3.71 12.03 -1.40
CA VAL A 245 3.16 12.63 -2.61
C VAL A 245 2.27 11.64 -3.32
N GLN A 246 1.01 12.00 -3.46
CA GLN A 246 -0.01 11.21 -4.14
C GLN A 246 -0.55 11.96 -5.38
N SER A 247 -1.77 11.65 -5.79
CA SER A 247 -2.40 12.27 -6.96
C SER A 247 -2.74 13.75 -6.75
N ALA A 248 -2.77 14.50 -7.85
CA ALA A 248 -3.30 15.85 -7.89
C ALA A 248 -4.80 15.85 -7.54
N ALA A 249 -5.25 16.89 -6.83
CA ALA A 249 -6.65 17.12 -6.56
C ALA A 249 -7.32 17.74 -7.78
N VAL A 250 -8.51 17.25 -8.12
CA VAL A 250 -9.35 17.77 -9.21
C VAL A 250 -10.44 18.65 -8.61
N PRO A 251 -10.68 19.85 -9.14
CA PRO A 251 -11.81 20.67 -8.74
C PRO A 251 -13.12 19.91 -9.00
N GLN A 252 -13.81 19.51 -7.94
CA GLN A 252 -15.10 18.85 -8.07
C GLN A 252 -16.22 19.88 -8.17
N PRO A 253 -17.30 19.61 -8.93
CA PRO A 253 -18.47 20.49 -8.94
C PRO A 253 -19.06 20.64 -7.53
N PRO A 254 -19.77 21.75 -7.25
CA PRO A 254 -20.52 21.89 -6.00
C PRO A 254 -21.47 20.70 -5.82
N ARG A 255 -21.54 20.18 -4.61
CA ARG A 255 -22.44 19.08 -4.32
C ARG A 255 -23.87 19.58 -4.25
N ASP A 256 -24.79 18.83 -4.85
CA ASP A 256 -26.22 19.01 -4.60
C ASP A 256 -26.51 18.63 -3.12
N PRO A 257 -27.03 19.56 -2.29
CA PRO A 257 -27.39 19.29 -0.89
C PRO A 257 -28.41 18.17 -0.73
N ASN A 258 -29.25 17.96 -1.74
CA ASN A 258 -30.32 16.96 -1.76
C ASN A 258 -29.85 15.60 -2.33
N ALA A 259 -28.65 15.52 -2.90
CA ALA A 259 -28.15 14.28 -3.41
C ALA A 259 -27.80 13.30 -2.26
N PRO A 260 -28.08 12.00 -2.42
CA PRO A 260 -27.66 10.99 -1.46
C PRO A 260 -26.18 11.10 -1.13
N ALA A 261 -25.83 10.79 0.13
CA ALA A 261 -24.43 10.77 0.54
C ALA A 261 -23.64 9.82 -0.37
N GLN A 262 -22.76 10.39 -1.19
CA GLN A 262 -21.85 9.59 -2.02
C GLN A 262 -20.79 8.94 -1.12
N PRO A 263 -20.45 7.67 -1.34
CA PRO A 263 -19.31 7.06 -0.69
C PRO A 263 -18.03 7.85 -0.96
N PHE A 264 -17.11 7.82 0.01
CA PHE A 264 -15.80 8.45 -0.10
C PHE A 264 -15.10 8.09 -1.43
N GLY A 265 -14.54 9.08 -2.14
CA GLY A 265 -13.70 8.84 -3.32
C GLY A 265 -14.41 8.83 -4.68
N ARG A 266 -15.67 9.25 -4.78
CA ARG A 266 -16.40 9.29 -6.06
C ARG A 266 -16.25 10.61 -6.86
N GLY A 267 -15.20 11.38 -6.63
CA GLY A 267 -14.84 12.49 -7.51
C GLY A 267 -14.22 11.99 -8.81
N ILE A 268 -14.18 12.85 -9.83
CA ILE A 268 -13.45 12.58 -11.06
C ILE A 268 -11.95 12.52 -10.71
N PRO A 269 -11.26 11.41 -10.96
CA PRO A 269 -9.83 11.32 -10.67
C PRO A 269 -9.00 12.10 -11.72
N PRO A 270 -7.78 12.56 -11.40
CA PRO A 270 -6.99 13.37 -12.32
C PRO A 270 -6.48 12.61 -13.56
N TYR A 271 -6.49 11.29 -13.51
CA TYR A 271 -6.14 10.43 -14.65
C TYR A 271 -7.33 10.15 -15.57
N ASP A 272 -8.55 10.53 -15.20
CA ASP A 272 -9.70 10.41 -16.08
C ASP A 272 -9.55 11.36 -17.28
N LYS A 273 -9.85 10.86 -18.48
CA LYS A 273 -9.77 11.66 -19.70
C LYS A 273 -10.76 12.84 -19.71
N SER A 274 -11.86 12.71 -18.98
CA SER A 274 -12.89 13.76 -18.82
C SER A 274 -12.58 14.73 -17.68
N ALA A 275 -11.49 14.52 -16.92
CA ALA A 275 -11.14 15.38 -15.81
C ALA A 275 -10.98 16.84 -16.26
N PRO A 276 -11.52 17.82 -15.54
CA PRO A 276 -11.33 19.23 -15.86
C PRO A 276 -9.86 19.60 -15.75
N LYS A 277 -9.51 20.74 -16.35
CA LYS A 277 -8.15 21.27 -16.26
C LYS A 277 -7.76 21.42 -14.78
N VAL A 278 -6.58 20.93 -14.43
CA VAL A 278 -6.01 20.99 -13.07
C VAL A 278 -4.89 22.03 -13.06
N THR A 279 -4.83 22.85 -12.03
CA THR A 279 -3.66 23.73 -11.79
C THR A 279 -2.47 22.87 -11.34
N PRO A 280 -1.23 23.13 -11.77
CA PRO A 280 -0.03 22.45 -11.29
C PRO A 280 0.06 22.39 -9.77
N GLN A 281 0.34 21.21 -9.21
CA GLN A 281 0.31 20.94 -7.76
C GLN A 281 1.60 20.28 -7.29
N LEU A 282 2.17 20.84 -6.22
CA LEU A 282 3.39 20.38 -5.59
C LEU A 282 3.13 20.06 -4.10
N VAL A 283 3.98 19.21 -3.53
CA VAL A 283 4.15 19.04 -2.09
C VAL A 283 5.53 19.54 -1.73
N VAL A 284 5.64 20.36 -0.67
CA VAL A 284 6.90 20.88 -0.13
C VAL A 284 7.08 20.37 1.29
N ALA A 285 8.31 19.97 1.65
CA ALA A 285 8.62 19.54 3.01
C ALA A 285 8.17 20.58 4.03
N ILE A 286 7.58 20.10 5.12
CA ILE A 286 6.89 20.97 6.10
C ILE A 286 7.82 22.05 6.68
N GLU A 287 9.08 21.75 6.86
CA GLU A 287 10.06 22.69 7.41
C GLU A 287 10.27 23.88 6.46
N HIS A 288 10.36 23.59 5.15
CA HIS A 288 10.47 24.63 4.12
C HIS A 288 9.16 25.39 3.94
N TYR A 289 8.02 24.67 3.92
CA TYR A 289 6.69 25.28 3.83
C TYR A 289 6.45 26.26 4.97
N ASN A 290 6.66 25.84 6.22
CA ASN A 290 6.50 26.68 7.40
C ASN A 290 7.46 27.87 7.40
N ARG A 291 8.70 27.71 6.90
CA ARG A 291 9.65 28.81 6.78
C ARG A 291 9.12 29.88 5.82
N ILE A 292 8.63 29.48 4.66
CA ILE A 292 8.08 30.42 3.66
C ILE A 292 6.87 31.15 4.24
N VAL A 293 5.96 30.44 4.91
CA VAL A 293 4.80 31.09 5.57
C VAL A 293 5.25 32.12 6.61
N ARG A 294 6.25 31.81 7.46
CA ARG A 294 6.77 32.78 8.44
C ARG A 294 7.40 34.02 7.80
N MET A 295 8.10 33.85 6.66
CA MET A 295 8.65 35.00 5.90
C MET A 295 7.54 35.92 5.42
N LEU A 296 6.48 35.36 4.82
CA LEU A 296 5.31 36.10 4.35
C LEU A 296 4.56 36.78 5.51
N GLN A 297 4.41 36.11 6.65
CA GLN A 297 3.81 36.71 7.85
C GLN A 297 4.65 37.82 8.48
N ALA A 298 5.96 37.78 8.30
CA ALA A 298 6.87 38.87 8.71
C ALA A 298 6.86 40.07 7.73
N GLY A 299 6.07 39.97 6.64
CA GLY A 299 5.96 41.04 5.64
C GLY A 299 7.04 40.98 4.54
N GLU A 300 7.86 39.92 4.51
CA GLU A 300 8.87 39.74 3.47
C GLU A 300 8.24 39.23 2.18
N PRO A 301 8.40 39.90 1.03
CA PRO A 301 7.96 39.40 -0.23
C PRO A 301 8.81 38.18 -0.64
N VAL A 302 8.13 37.09 -1.03
CA VAL A 302 8.80 35.85 -1.44
C VAL A 302 8.50 35.59 -2.89
N LYS A 303 9.55 35.31 -3.68
CA LYS A 303 9.43 34.77 -5.04
C LYS A 303 10.00 33.36 -5.10
N MET A 304 9.35 32.52 -5.89
CA MET A 304 9.81 31.16 -6.16
C MET A 304 9.93 30.91 -7.65
N ASN A 305 10.94 30.11 -8.01
CA ASN A 305 11.05 29.52 -9.33
C ASN A 305 10.62 28.05 -9.27
N VAL A 306 9.77 27.66 -10.23
CA VAL A 306 9.32 26.29 -10.43
C VAL A 306 9.51 25.91 -11.88
N ASP A 307 10.24 24.82 -12.12
CA ASP A 307 10.34 24.16 -13.43
C ASP A 307 9.69 22.79 -13.35
N LEU A 308 8.63 22.54 -14.12
CA LEU A 308 7.87 21.30 -14.11
C LEU A 308 7.54 20.88 -15.54
N SER A 309 8.18 19.82 -16.00
CA SER A 309 7.90 19.20 -17.31
C SER A 309 7.39 17.79 -17.12
N VAL A 310 6.28 17.45 -17.76
CA VAL A 310 5.60 16.16 -17.68
C VAL A 310 5.23 15.66 -19.08
N ALA A 311 4.97 14.36 -19.18
CA ALA A 311 4.37 13.77 -20.36
C ALA A 311 3.15 12.93 -19.99
N TRP A 312 2.12 13.04 -20.81
CA TRP A 312 0.89 12.26 -20.69
C TRP A 312 0.90 11.12 -21.71
N GLN A 313 0.34 9.97 -21.34
CA GLN A 313 0.13 8.83 -22.20
C GLN A 313 -1.37 8.63 -22.40
N ASP A 314 -1.86 9.00 -23.58
CA ASP A 314 -3.29 8.99 -23.94
C ASP A 314 -3.64 7.94 -25.00
N ALA A 315 -2.64 7.26 -25.56
CA ALA A 315 -2.84 6.29 -26.65
C ALA A 315 -3.45 4.97 -26.14
N ASP A 316 -3.07 4.56 -24.94
CA ASP A 316 -3.60 3.35 -24.30
C ASP A 316 -4.08 3.73 -22.91
N LEU A 317 -5.37 3.55 -22.66
CA LEU A 317 -6.04 3.89 -21.41
C LEU A 317 -6.25 2.68 -20.50
N MET A 318 -5.76 1.49 -20.91
CA MET A 318 -5.92 0.26 -20.12
C MET A 318 -4.85 0.15 -19.03
N GLY A 319 -5.22 -0.47 -17.92
CA GLY A 319 -4.29 -1.03 -16.96
C GLY A 319 -3.98 -2.48 -17.30
N TYR A 320 -2.87 -3.01 -16.78
CA TYR A 320 -2.45 -4.39 -17.04
C TYR A 320 -1.97 -5.07 -15.77
N ASN A 321 -2.50 -6.26 -15.50
CA ASN A 321 -1.93 -7.20 -14.55
C ASN A 321 -0.95 -8.14 -15.27
N THR A 322 0.04 -8.68 -14.55
CA THR A 322 0.96 -9.68 -15.14
C THR A 322 0.68 -11.04 -14.52
N ILE A 323 0.36 -12.03 -15.34
CA ILE A 323 -0.10 -13.36 -14.91
C ILE A 323 0.82 -14.42 -15.51
N ALA A 324 1.11 -15.49 -14.74
CA ALA A 324 1.75 -16.70 -15.25
C ALA A 324 1.41 -17.91 -14.37
N GLU A 325 1.72 -19.13 -14.84
CA GLU A 325 1.34 -20.35 -14.16
C GLU A 325 2.46 -21.40 -14.14
N ILE A 326 2.49 -22.16 -13.04
CA ILE A 326 3.13 -23.47 -12.97
C ILE A 326 2.00 -24.50 -13.04
N PRO A 327 1.86 -25.29 -14.13
CA PRO A 327 0.79 -26.25 -14.25
C PRO A 327 0.82 -27.32 -13.15
N GLY A 328 -0.34 -27.63 -12.62
CA GLY A 328 -0.54 -28.75 -11.69
C GLY A 328 -0.44 -30.12 -12.36
N THR A 329 -0.45 -31.16 -11.53
CA THR A 329 -0.45 -32.55 -11.99
C THR A 329 -1.85 -33.18 -11.94
N ASP A 330 -2.19 -33.88 -10.86
CA ASP A 330 -3.46 -34.59 -10.69
C ASP A 330 -4.65 -33.68 -10.31
N LEU A 331 -4.39 -32.54 -9.72
CA LEU A 331 -5.38 -31.50 -9.38
C LEU A 331 -5.18 -30.21 -10.18
N LYS A 332 -4.76 -30.32 -11.43
CA LYS A 332 -4.41 -29.19 -12.31
C LYS A 332 -5.53 -28.16 -12.51
N ASP A 333 -6.78 -28.56 -12.31
CA ASP A 333 -7.95 -27.67 -12.44
C ASP A 333 -8.22 -26.86 -11.18
N GLU A 334 -7.58 -27.18 -10.05
CA GLU A 334 -7.61 -26.39 -8.84
C GLU A 334 -6.42 -25.39 -8.84
N ILE A 335 -6.65 -24.18 -8.33
CA ILE A 335 -5.71 -23.07 -8.44
C ILE A 335 -5.29 -22.59 -7.04
N VAL A 336 -3.99 -22.49 -6.82
CA VAL A 336 -3.41 -21.72 -5.70
C VAL A 336 -2.78 -20.49 -6.29
N MET A 337 -3.19 -19.30 -5.81
CA MET A 337 -2.66 -18.03 -6.28
C MET A 337 -1.71 -17.40 -5.28
N LEU A 338 -0.73 -16.67 -5.79
CA LEU A 338 0.13 -15.79 -5.01
C LEU A 338 0.45 -14.52 -5.78
N GLY A 339 0.82 -13.45 -5.06
CA GLY A 339 1.18 -12.21 -5.71
C GLY A 339 1.27 -11.01 -4.78
N GLY A 340 1.26 -9.84 -5.39
CA GLY A 340 1.26 -8.54 -4.75
C GLY A 340 1.01 -7.46 -5.81
N HIS A 341 0.79 -6.21 -5.40
CA HIS A 341 0.70 -5.14 -6.39
C HIS A 341 2.09 -4.66 -6.82
N MET A 342 2.20 -4.30 -8.08
CA MET A 342 3.47 -3.91 -8.69
C MET A 342 3.55 -2.41 -8.94
N ASP A 343 2.42 -1.73 -9.04
CA ASP A 343 2.40 -0.27 -9.13
C ASP A 343 2.90 0.38 -7.84
N SER A 344 3.33 1.60 -7.94
CA SER A 344 3.82 2.41 -6.83
C SER A 344 3.57 3.89 -7.08
N TRP A 345 3.61 4.70 -6.03
CA TRP A 345 3.68 6.15 -6.21
C TRP A 345 5.01 6.56 -6.86
N HIS A 346 4.99 7.72 -7.51
CA HIS A 346 6.04 8.22 -8.41
C HIS A 346 7.16 8.99 -7.69
N SER A 347 6.99 9.34 -6.42
CA SER A 347 7.96 10.13 -5.67
C SER A 347 9.06 9.32 -4.99
N GLY A 348 8.96 7.99 -5.04
CA GLY A 348 9.95 7.06 -4.52
C GLY A 348 10.21 5.94 -5.52
N THR A 349 11.10 5.01 -5.17
CA THR A 349 11.43 3.84 -6.01
C THR A 349 10.37 2.73 -5.92
N GLY A 350 9.43 2.81 -4.94
CA GLY A 350 8.45 1.76 -4.69
C GLY A 350 9.08 0.44 -4.27
N ALA A 351 10.23 0.47 -3.58
CA ALA A 351 10.95 -0.73 -3.15
C ALA A 351 10.15 -1.49 -2.10
N THR A 352 9.77 -0.81 -1.00
CA THR A 352 8.99 -1.39 0.08
C THR A 352 7.53 -1.60 -0.32
N ASP A 353 6.96 -0.62 -1.01
CA ASP A 353 5.57 -0.57 -1.45
C ASP A 353 5.51 -0.47 -2.98
N ASN A 354 5.35 -1.61 -3.75
CA ASN A 354 5.41 -2.97 -3.21
C ASN A 354 6.26 -3.88 -4.13
N ALA A 355 7.45 -3.38 -4.61
CA ALA A 355 8.38 -4.22 -5.36
C ALA A 355 8.88 -5.41 -4.51
N ALA A 356 8.98 -5.24 -3.17
CA ALA A 356 9.40 -6.29 -2.26
C ALA A 356 8.44 -7.47 -2.27
N GLY A 357 7.12 -7.22 -2.17
CA GLY A 357 6.11 -8.27 -2.28
C GLY A 357 6.13 -8.98 -3.62
N CYS A 358 6.27 -8.23 -4.71
CA CYS A 358 6.42 -8.80 -6.06
C CYS A 358 7.69 -9.65 -6.19
N ALA A 359 8.82 -9.18 -5.66
CA ALA A 359 10.09 -9.91 -5.71
C ALA A 359 10.02 -11.22 -4.94
N VAL A 360 9.36 -11.24 -3.78
CA VAL A 360 9.14 -12.47 -2.99
C VAL A 360 8.22 -13.45 -3.75
N ALA A 361 7.14 -12.96 -4.37
CA ALA A 361 6.25 -13.81 -5.17
C ALA A 361 6.97 -14.43 -6.38
N LEU A 362 7.77 -13.63 -7.09
CA LEU A 362 8.60 -14.08 -8.21
C LEU A 362 9.65 -15.11 -7.76
N GLU A 363 10.29 -14.88 -6.63
CA GLU A 363 11.27 -15.80 -6.05
C GLU A 363 10.64 -17.13 -5.64
N ALA A 364 9.44 -17.10 -5.07
CA ALA A 364 8.72 -18.32 -4.69
C ALA A 364 8.48 -19.23 -5.90
N VAL A 365 7.98 -18.69 -7.01
CA VAL A 365 7.76 -19.49 -8.25
C VAL A 365 9.06 -19.88 -8.92
N ARG A 366 10.11 -19.03 -8.84
CA ARG A 366 11.45 -19.37 -9.32
C ARG A 366 12.02 -20.59 -8.59
N ILE A 367 11.95 -20.61 -7.25
CA ILE A 367 12.43 -21.71 -6.40
C ILE A 367 11.74 -23.02 -6.81
N ILE A 368 10.41 -23.01 -6.95
CA ILE A 368 9.63 -24.20 -7.32
C ILE A 368 10.12 -24.75 -8.68
N GLN A 369 10.34 -23.87 -9.65
CA GLN A 369 10.80 -24.26 -10.98
C GLN A 369 12.28 -24.72 -10.98
N ALA A 370 13.16 -24.00 -10.29
CA ALA A 370 14.58 -24.34 -10.19
C ALA A 370 14.81 -25.73 -9.57
N LEU A 371 13.96 -26.11 -8.62
CA LEU A 371 14.00 -27.42 -7.96
C LEU A 371 13.27 -28.53 -8.74
N GLY A 372 12.59 -28.19 -9.83
CA GLY A 372 11.80 -29.13 -10.62
C GLY A 372 10.62 -29.75 -9.86
N LEU A 373 10.13 -29.05 -8.84
CA LEU A 373 8.99 -29.50 -8.05
C LEU A 373 7.73 -29.55 -8.90
N LYS A 374 6.91 -30.58 -8.68
CA LYS A 374 5.67 -30.82 -9.42
C LYS A 374 4.48 -30.62 -8.48
N PRO A 375 3.88 -29.43 -8.42
CA PRO A 375 2.72 -29.20 -7.59
C PRO A 375 1.53 -30.02 -8.06
N ARG A 376 0.66 -30.44 -7.15
CA ARG A 376 -0.60 -31.12 -7.53
C ARG A 376 -1.56 -30.15 -8.20
N ARG A 377 -1.69 -28.92 -7.61
CA ARG A 377 -2.54 -27.84 -8.12
C ARG A 377 -1.74 -26.90 -9.01
N THR A 378 -2.42 -26.25 -9.92
CA THR A 378 -1.84 -25.15 -10.69
C THR A 378 -1.51 -23.99 -9.74
N ILE A 379 -0.26 -23.51 -9.79
CA ILE A 379 0.16 -22.32 -9.07
C ILE A 379 0.12 -21.14 -10.04
N ARG A 380 -0.73 -20.15 -9.74
CA ARG A 380 -0.87 -18.93 -10.55
C ARG A 380 -0.27 -17.75 -9.80
N ILE A 381 0.72 -17.09 -10.41
CA ILE A 381 1.24 -15.82 -9.91
C ILE A 381 0.51 -14.68 -10.60
N ALA A 382 0.13 -13.66 -9.83
CA ALA A 382 -0.53 -12.46 -10.32
C ALA A 382 0.11 -11.22 -9.69
N LEU A 383 0.65 -10.33 -10.55
CA LEU A 383 1.20 -9.05 -10.13
C LEU A 383 0.23 -7.96 -10.58
N TRP A 384 -0.38 -7.31 -9.58
CA TRP A 384 -1.48 -6.38 -9.79
C TRP A 384 -0.99 -5.00 -10.17
N SER A 385 -1.84 -4.22 -10.83
CA SER A 385 -1.64 -2.79 -11.06
C SER A 385 -2.88 -2.00 -10.65
N GLY A 386 -2.69 -0.70 -10.34
CA GLY A 386 -3.78 0.17 -9.88
C GLY A 386 -4.23 -0.11 -8.44
N GLU A 387 -3.38 -0.70 -7.62
CA GLU A 387 -3.63 -0.91 -6.21
C GLU A 387 -3.72 0.43 -5.50
N GLU A 388 -2.73 1.29 -5.69
CA GLU A 388 -2.57 2.61 -5.09
C GLU A 388 -3.74 3.57 -5.38
N GLN A 389 -4.51 3.30 -6.42
CA GLN A 389 -5.71 4.05 -6.79
C GLN A 389 -7.01 3.36 -6.35
N GLY A 390 -6.92 2.25 -5.62
CA GLY A 390 -8.06 1.59 -4.98
C GLY A 390 -8.28 0.14 -5.39
N LEU A 391 -7.23 -0.67 -5.48
CA LEU A 391 -7.26 -2.11 -5.79
C LEU A 391 -7.85 -2.41 -7.18
N LEU A 392 -7.65 -1.52 -8.17
CA LEU A 392 -8.43 -1.55 -9.42
C LEU A 392 -8.16 -2.81 -10.23
N GLY A 393 -6.89 -3.19 -10.43
CA GLY A 393 -6.52 -4.36 -11.25
C GLY A 393 -6.92 -5.68 -10.61
N SER A 394 -6.72 -5.86 -9.31
CA SER A 394 -7.12 -7.09 -8.62
C SER A 394 -8.63 -7.25 -8.55
N ARG A 395 -9.38 -6.14 -8.34
CA ARG A 395 -10.85 -6.16 -8.38
C ARG A 395 -11.39 -6.51 -9.76
N ALA A 396 -10.80 -5.95 -10.81
CA ALA A 396 -11.18 -6.26 -12.18
C ALA A 396 -10.94 -7.74 -12.48
N TYR A 397 -9.80 -8.28 -12.06
CA TYR A 397 -9.48 -9.70 -12.19
C TYR A 397 -10.48 -10.60 -11.45
N VAL A 398 -10.79 -10.27 -10.19
CA VAL A 398 -11.79 -11.02 -9.42
C VAL A 398 -13.15 -10.98 -10.09
N ALA A 399 -13.58 -9.83 -10.60
CA ALA A 399 -14.84 -9.70 -11.30
C ALA A 399 -14.87 -10.50 -12.62
N GLU A 400 -13.73 -10.57 -13.33
CA GLU A 400 -13.63 -11.31 -14.58
C GLU A 400 -13.57 -12.84 -14.39
N HIS A 401 -12.82 -13.32 -13.40
CA HIS A 401 -12.53 -14.74 -13.23
C HIS A 401 -13.39 -15.43 -12.17
N PHE A 402 -13.69 -14.76 -11.07
CA PHE A 402 -14.30 -15.41 -9.89
C PHE A 402 -15.74 -15.00 -9.61
N GLY A 403 -16.07 -13.72 -9.80
CA GLY A 403 -17.44 -13.27 -9.57
C GLY A 403 -17.55 -11.85 -9.05
N THR A 404 -18.78 -11.42 -8.83
CA THR A 404 -19.12 -10.05 -8.40
C THR A 404 -20.04 -10.08 -7.19
N LEU A 405 -19.82 -9.12 -6.28
CA LEU A 405 -20.70 -8.88 -5.14
C LEU A 405 -21.62 -7.70 -5.46
N GLN A 406 -22.92 -7.97 -5.60
CA GLN A 406 -23.93 -6.95 -5.85
C GLN A 406 -24.55 -6.48 -4.55
N ASN A 407 -24.43 -5.19 -4.24
CA ASN A 407 -25.13 -4.56 -3.13
C ASN A 407 -26.54 -4.13 -3.57
N PRO A 408 -27.61 -4.51 -2.86
CA PRO A 408 -28.98 -4.21 -3.25
C PRO A 408 -29.30 -2.70 -3.40
N ALA A 409 -28.53 -1.84 -2.76
CA ALA A 409 -28.72 -0.38 -2.80
C ALA A 409 -28.14 0.32 -4.05
N THR A 410 -27.54 -0.41 -5.02
CA THR A 410 -26.86 0.18 -6.18
C THR A 410 -27.43 -0.24 -7.54
N SER A 411 -28.64 -0.82 -7.59
CA SER A 411 -29.22 -1.39 -8.81
C SER A 411 -29.83 -0.38 -9.80
N SER A 412 -29.43 0.89 -9.78
CA SER A 412 -29.90 1.86 -10.77
C SER A 412 -28.77 2.70 -11.37
N ALA A 413 -27.91 2.07 -12.15
CA ALA A 413 -27.20 2.65 -13.32
C ALA A 413 -26.26 1.60 -13.93
N PRO A 414 -26.10 1.49 -15.25
CA PRO A 414 -25.07 0.67 -15.85
C PRO A 414 -23.70 1.27 -15.50
N SER A 415 -22.91 0.55 -14.72
CA SER A 415 -21.58 0.97 -14.31
C SER A 415 -20.60 0.79 -15.46
N THR A 416 -20.29 1.83 -16.17
CA THR A 416 -19.04 1.93 -16.89
C THR A 416 -17.92 2.03 -15.83
N GLY A 417 -17.29 0.91 -15.56
CA GLY A 417 -15.94 0.74 -15.06
C GLY A 417 -15.43 1.61 -13.91
N ASN A 418 -16.08 1.64 -12.73
CA ASN A 418 -15.37 2.08 -11.53
C ASN A 418 -16.04 1.48 -10.27
N VAL A 419 -15.59 0.30 -9.86
CA VAL A 419 -16.18 -0.45 -8.73
C VAL A 419 -15.38 -0.12 -7.46
N ASN A 420 -15.56 1.06 -6.92
CA ASN A 420 -15.15 1.36 -5.55
C ASN A 420 -16.27 0.92 -4.59
N ASN A 421 -16.27 -0.34 -4.19
CA ASN A 421 -17.13 -0.85 -3.14
C ASN A 421 -16.60 -0.42 -1.75
N GLY A 422 -16.84 0.85 -1.39
CA GLY A 422 -16.90 1.27 0.00
C GLY A 422 -18.25 0.83 0.59
N MET A 423 -18.25 -0.01 1.62
CA MET A 423 -19.46 -0.37 2.36
C MET A 423 -20.13 0.89 2.93
N GLY A 424 -21.21 1.36 2.30
CA GLY A 424 -22.04 2.44 2.78
C GLY A 424 -23.14 1.92 3.72
N GLY A 425 -23.12 2.33 4.98
CA GLY A 425 -24.23 2.13 5.91
C GLY A 425 -25.37 3.06 5.55
N GLY A 426 -26.53 2.52 5.13
CA GLY A 426 -27.77 3.24 5.02
C GLY A 426 -28.54 3.16 6.34
N ASN A 427 -28.95 4.32 6.90
CA ASN A 427 -29.93 4.38 7.97
C ASN A 427 -31.34 4.20 7.36
N GLY A 428 -31.81 2.98 7.36
CA GLY A 428 -33.22 2.67 7.15
C GLY A 428 -33.58 1.56 8.14
N ASN A 429 -34.72 1.65 8.81
CA ASN A 429 -35.25 0.68 9.78
C ASN A 429 -35.66 -0.67 9.17
N GLY A 430 -35.06 -1.08 8.06
CA GLY A 430 -35.09 -2.44 7.51
C GLY A 430 -33.70 -3.02 7.59
N ALA A 431 -33.57 -4.30 7.96
CA ALA A 431 -32.29 -4.99 7.90
C ALA A 431 -31.68 -4.79 6.49
N PRO A 432 -30.42 -4.32 6.36
CA PRO A 432 -29.83 -4.14 5.04
C PRO A 432 -29.87 -5.51 4.33
N ALA A 433 -30.45 -5.54 3.12
CA ALA A 433 -30.45 -6.74 2.33
C ALA A 433 -28.99 -7.20 2.14
N SER A 434 -28.72 -8.47 2.41
CA SER A 434 -27.39 -9.02 2.26
C SER A 434 -26.91 -8.89 0.82
N PRO A 435 -25.65 -8.55 0.59
CA PRO A 435 -25.11 -8.49 -0.76
C PRO A 435 -25.24 -9.86 -1.44
N THR A 436 -25.62 -9.86 -2.71
CA THR A 436 -25.74 -11.09 -3.52
C THR A 436 -24.41 -11.35 -4.22
N LEU A 437 -23.80 -12.51 -3.95
CA LEU A 437 -22.62 -12.99 -4.66
C LEU A 437 -23.06 -13.74 -5.93
N THR A 438 -22.57 -13.29 -7.09
CA THR A 438 -22.68 -14.00 -8.36
C THR A 438 -21.32 -14.57 -8.71
N THR A 439 -21.18 -15.91 -8.72
CA THR A 439 -19.92 -16.59 -8.98
C THR A 439 -19.75 -16.94 -10.46
N LYS A 440 -18.49 -17.06 -10.89
CA LYS A 440 -18.06 -17.58 -12.19
C LYS A 440 -17.46 -18.99 -12.04
N PRO A 441 -17.24 -19.75 -13.13
CA PRO A 441 -16.77 -21.14 -13.05
C PRO A 441 -15.41 -21.32 -12.35
N GLU A 442 -14.53 -20.33 -12.39
CA GLU A 442 -13.23 -20.40 -11.69
C GLU A 442 -13.34 -20.18 -10.18
N TYR A 443 -14.48 -19.70 -9.67
CA TYR A 443 -14.67 -19.46 -8.23
C TYR A 443 -14.43 -20.73 -7.41
N GLU A 444 -15.03 -21.84 -7.84
CA GLU A 444 -14.91 -23.14 -7.15
C GLU A 444 -13.52 -23.78 -7.31
N LYS A 445 -12.70 -23.29 -8.25
CA LYS A 445 -11.35 -23.79 -8.48
C LYS A 445 -10.30 -23.14 -7.58
N LEU A 446 -10.59 -21.96 -7.03
CA LEU A 446 -9.63 -21.21 -6.20
C LEU A 446 -9.50 -21.84 -4.81
N SER A 447 -8.38 -22.50 -4.56
CA SER A 447 -8.07 -23.11 -3.25
C SER A 447 -7.53 -22.11 -2.24
N GLY A 448 -6.87 -21.04 -2.67
CA GLY A 448 -6.34 -20.00 -1.80
C GLY A 448 -5.54 -18.96 -2.56
N TYR A 449 -5.43 -17.75 -1.96
CA TYR A 449 -4.61 -16.66 -2.48
C TYR A 449 -3.69 -16.13 -1.37
N PHE A 450 -2.41 -16.04 -1.67
CA PHE A 450 -1.37 -15.53 -0.79
C PHE A 450 -0.89 -14.17 -1.29
N ASN A 451 -1.20 -13.12 -0.55
CA ASN A 451 -0.77 -11.75 -0.87
C ASN A 451 0.33 -11.28 0.06
N LEU A 452 1.30 -10.56 -0.47
CA LEU A 452 2.33 -9.89 0.33
C LEU A 452 2.36 -8.40 -0.02
N ASP A 453 1.99 -7.59 0.97
CA ASP A 453 1.91 -6.14 0.87
C ASP A 453 2.00 -5.48 2.27
N ASN A 454 2.93 -5.94 3.09
CA ASN A 454 3.09 -5.45 4.45
C ASN A 454 4.48 -4.87 4.74
N GLY A 455 5.07 -4.25 3.73
CA GLY A 455 6.21 -3.39 3.91
C GLY A 455 7.50 -4.13 4.22
N THR A 456 8.13 -3.81 5.34
CA THR A 456 9.52 -4.16 5.64
C THR A 456 9.66 -5.17 6.76
N GLY A 457 10.80 -5.82 6.78
CA GLY A 457 11.22 -6.68 7.85
C GLY A 457 11.01 -8.16 7.55
N LYS A 458 11.18 -8.95 8.59
CA LYS A 458 11.11 -10.41 8.52
C LYS A 458 9.65 -10.86 8.55
N ILE A 459 9.28 -11.80 7.67
CA ILE A 459 7.98 -12.46 7.75
C ILE A 459 7.94 -13.29 9.05
N ARG A 460 6.98 -12.96 9.92
CA ARG A 460 6.84 -13.60 11.24
C ARG A 460 5.68 -14.58 11.28
N GLY A 461 4.78 -14.54 10.31
CA GLY A 461 3.62 -15.41 10.28
C GLY A 461 2.63 -15.06 9.18
N VAL A 462 1.37 -15.44 9.40
CA VAL A 462 0.28 -15.29 8.43
C VAL A 462 -0.94 -14.67 9.10
N TYR A 463 -1.56 -13.70 8.45
CA TYR A 463 -2.88 -13.19 8.84
C TYR A 463 -3.97 -14.14 8.34
N LEU A 464 -4.77 -14.70 9.22
CA LEU A 464 -5.85 -15.65 8.89
C LEU A 464 -7.09 -14.98 8.31
N GLN A 465 -7.16 -13.64 8.32
CA GLN A 465 -8.28 -12.84 7.81
C GLN A 465 -9.65 -13.23 8.41
N GLY A 466 -9.66 -13.64 9.68
CA GLY A 466 -10.86 -14.11 10.39
C GLY A 466 -11.25 -15.56 10.10
N ASN A 467 -10.50 -16.30 9.28
CA ASN A 467 -10.76 -17.71 9.02
C ASN A 467 -9.99 -18.60 10.00
N GLU A 468 -10.55 -18.78 11.21
CA GLU A 468 -9.95 -19.58 12.25
C GLU A 468 -9.83 -21.07 11.90
N GLN A 469 -10.62 -21.57 10.96
CA GLN A 469 -10.59 -22.99 10.57
C GLN A 469 -9.26 -23.40 9.93
N VAL A 470 -8.53 -22.46 9.32
CA VAL A 470 -7.22 -22.73 8.70
C VAL A 470 -6.04 -22.60 9.67
N ARG A 471 -6.27 -22.17 10.93
CA ARG A 471 -5.21 -21.94 11.92
C ARG A 471 -4.33 -23.17 12.17
N SER A 472 -4.94 -24.34 12.36
CA SER A 472 -4.20 -25.59 12.58
C SER A 472 -3.35 -25.98 11.38
N LEU A 473 -3.87 -25.76 10.16
CA LEU A 473 -3.20 -26.02 8.91
C LEU A 473 -1.97 -25.14 8.75
N PHE A 474 -2.10 -23.82 8.91
CA PHE A 474 -0.96 -22.89 8.84
C PHE A 474 0.06 -23.14 9.93
N ARG A 475 -0.34 -23.50 11.15
CA ARG A 475 0.58 -23.88 12.22
C ARG A 475 1.44 -25.07 11.82
N GLN A 476 0.85 -26.08 11.16
CA GLN A 476 1.57 -27.23 10.63
C GLN A 476 2.53 -26.81 9.51
N TRP A 477 2.08 -26.01 8.56
CA TRP A 477 2.92 -25.55 7.42
C TRP A 477 4.07 -24.65 7.87
N LEU A 478 3.91 -23.83 8.88
CA LEU A 478 4.98 -22.96 9.40
C LEU A 478 5.99 -23.69 10.29
N THR A 479 5.64 -24.91 10.79
CA THR A 479 6.53 -25.68 11.67
C THR A 479 7.95 -25.87 11.13
N PRO A 480 8.17 -26.21 9.86
CA PRO A 480 9.53 -26.35 9.28
C PRO A 480 10.30 -25.03 9.19
N PHE A 481 9.65 -23.88 9.33
CA PHE A 481 10.23 -22.54 9.19
C PHE A 481 10.36 -21.78 10.51
N ARG A 482 10.19 -22.47 11.65
CA ARG A 482 10.33 -21.85 12.98
C ARG A 482 11.72 -21.30 13.25
N ASP A 483 12.74 -21.98 12.77
CA ASP A 483 14.13 -21.51 12.83
C ASP A 483 14.35 -20.18 12.08
N LEU A 484 13.54 -19.89 11.07
CA LEU A 484 13.51 -18.61 10.36
C LEU A 484 12.62 -17.57 11.08
N GLY A 485 11.93 -17.94 12.15
CA GLY A 485 11.08 -17.05 12.96
C GLY A 485 9.65 -16.88 12.45
N ALA A 486 9.17 -17.72 11.56
CA ALA A 486 7.79 -17.74 11.08
C ALA A 486 6.92 -18.59 12.05
N THR A 487 6.40 -17.96 13.11
CA THR A 487 5.78 -18.67 14.24
C THR A 487 4.41 -18.14 14.62
N THR A 488 3.98 -16.99 14.13
CA THR A 488 2.75 -16.28 14.56
C THR A 488 1.61 -16.48 13.55
N LEU A 489 0.38 -16.61 14.06
CA LEU A 489 -0.85 -16.73 13.26
C LEU A 489 -1.92 -15.82 13.83
#